data_7727489699234ce0898883787fd5e086
#
_entry.id   7727489699234ce0898883787fd5e086
#
_cell.length_a   1.000
_cell.length_b   1.000
_cell.length_c   1.000
_cell.angle_alpha   90.00
_cell.angle_beta   90.00
_cell.angle_gamma   90.00
#
_symmetry.space_group_name_H-M   'P 1'
#
loop_
_entity.id
_entity.type
_entity.pdbx_description
1 polymer ?
#
loop_
_entity_poly.entity_id
_entity_poly.type
_entity_poly.pdbx_seq_one_letter_code
_entity_poly.pdbx_strand_id
1 'polypeptide(L)'
;IKTLNSKFYSSTNEYLKNTIKELNKNTFDIVEVHNRPNMINELIEKVNSKYVLYLHNDPRSMKGTKTPKERLNLLSKVDKIIFITKWVKNKFFEDLNLDSNHYKCEIIYHSIEKERKILKKEKKIVFVGKLNESKGYDIFCDATKKLLDSHKNWKAYSIGDEKRIKTYSTHPRHIVLGYMPNKKVLTFLNKSEIAVIPSRWEEPFGRTALEASSRGCATIISDRGGLPETTDEAIILEKLNAKTLKNKIENLIVNTKLRKIIQSK
;
A
#
# COMPACT_ATOMS: atom_id res chain seq x y z
N ILE A 1 -4.29 21.73 -13.28
CA ILE A 1 -5.03 21.08 -12.17
C ILE A 1 -5.28 22.15 -11.12
N LYS A 2 -6.54 22.57 -10.96
CA LYS A 2 -6.93 23.51 -9.91
C LYS A 2 -7.12 22.73 -8.61
N THR A 3 -6.22 22.89 -7.66
CA THR A 3 -6.38 22.30 -6.33
C THR A 3 -7.36 23.16 -5.54
N LEU A 4 -8.50 22.60 -5.15
CA LEU A 4 -9.36 23.22 -4.16
C LEU A 4 -8.62 23.19 -2.82
N ASN A 5 -8.25 24.36 -2.32
CA ASN A 5 -7.56 24.50 -1.06
C ASN A 5 -8.51 24.08 0.08
N SER A 6 -8.36 22.84 0.55
CA SER A 6 -9.20 22.22 1.58
C SER A 6 -8.87 22.72 2.99
N LYS A 7 -8.39 23.96 3.15
CA LYS A 7 -7.84 24.38 4.45
C LYS A 7 -8.78 24.19 5.63
N PHE A 8 -10.09 24.16 5.44
CA PHE A 8 -11.05 23.98 6.54
C PHE A 8 -12.46 23.58 6.06
N TYR A 9 -12.65 22.31 5.69
CA TYR A 9 -14.01 21.81 5.62
C TYR A 9 -14.34 21.13 6.94
N SER A 10 -15.34 21.65 7.65
CA SER A 10 -15.78 21.13 8.94
C SER A 10 -16.46 19.76 8.82
N SER A 11 -16.92 19.40 7.61
CA SER A 11 -17.61 18.14 7.36
C SER A 11 -17.47 17.64 5.90
N THR A 12 -17.69 16.35 5.70
CA THR A 12 -17.78 15.72 4.36
C THR A 12 -18.86 16.37 3.49
N ASN A 13 -19.97 16.80 4.07
CA ASN A 13 -21.07 17.45 3.35
C ASN A 13 -20.67 18.83 2.82
N GLU A 14 -19.95 19.61 3.60
CA GLU A 14 -19.43 20.91 3.18
C GLU A 14 -18.41 20.75 2.04
N TYR A 15 -17.50 19.79 2.16
CA TYR A 15 -16.58 19.44 1.09
C TYR A 15 -17.32 19.10 -0.21
N LEU A 16 -18.36 18.25 -0.15
CA LEU A 16 -19.15 17.87 -1.32
C LEU A 16 -19.88 19.06 -1.94
N LYS A 17 -20.53 19.91 -1.14
CA LYS A 17 -21.19 21.14 -1.63
C LYS A 17 -20.23 22.06 -2.37
N ASN A 18 -19.05 22.28 -1.81
CA ASN A 18 -18.03 23.13 -2.43
C ASN A 18 -17.44 22.50 -3.70
N THR A 19 -17.29 21.16 -3.72
CA THR A 19 -16.87 20.42 -4.92
C THR A 19 -17.90 20.59 -6.03
N ILE A 20 -19.19 20.42 -5.78
CA ILE A 20 -20.28 20.60 -6.74
C ILE A 20 -20.28 22.03 -7.27
N LYS A 21 -20.19 23.03 -6.37
CA LYS A 21 -20.12 24.44 -6.76
C LYS A 21 -18.94 24.73 -7.69
N GLU A 22 -17.79 24.11 -7.45
CA GLU A 22 -16.61 24.30 -8.31
C GLU A 22 -16.74 23.56 -9.64
N LEU A 23 -17.27 22.34 -9.64
CA LEU A 23 -17.50 21.56 -10.85
C LEU A 23 -18.51 22.26 -11.78
N ASN A 24 -19.54 22.91 -11.25
CA ASN A 24 -20.54 23.63 -12.04
C ASN A 24 -20.06 24.99 -12.62
N LYS A 25 -18.85 25.44 -12.29
CA LYS A 25 -18.26 26.64 -12.93
C LYS A 25 -17.71 26.37 -14.31
N ASN A 26 -17.45 25.12 -14.66
CA ASN A 26 -16.88 24.68 -15.91
C ASN A 26 -17.56 23.38 -16.35
N THR A 27 -17.44 23.04 -17.63
CA THR A 27 -17.81 21.73 -18.15
C THR A 27 -16.63 20.78 -18.06
N PHE A 28 -16.86 19.56 -17.61
CA PHE A 28 -15.87 18.50 -17.55
C PHE A 28 -16.43 17.27 -18.26
N ASP A 29 -15.63 16.67 -19.14
CA ASP A 29 -16.01 15.41 -19.81
C ASP A 29 -16.05 14.25 -18.84
N ILE A 30 -15.12 14.23 -17.87
CA ILE A 30 -14.97 13.16 -16.88
C ILE A 30 -14.68 13.77 -15.51
N VAL A 31 -15.36 13.22 -14.49
CA VAL A 31 -15.09 13.48 -13.08
C VAL A 31 -14.57 12.18 -12.45
N GLU A 32 -13.32 12.20 -12.00
CA GLU A 32 -12.73 11.10 -11.26
C GLU A 32 -12.96 11.27 -9.76
N VAL A 33 -13.49 10.23 -9.11
CA VAL A 33 -13.77 10.20 -7.68
C VAL A 33 -12.89 9.14 -7.01
N HIS A 34 -11.95 9.57 -6.17
CA HIS A 34 -11.04 8.66 -5.50
C HIS A 34 -11.51 8.35 -4.09
N ASN A 35 -11.84 7.08 -3.86
CA ASN A 35 -12.10 6.51 -2.53
C ASN A 35 -13.25 7.19 -1.74
N ARG A 36 -14.22 7.79 -2.47
CA ARG A 36 -15.39 8.48 -1.91
C ARG A 36 -16.70 8.03 -2.56
N PRO A 37 -17.01 6.71 -2.55
CA PRO A 37 -18.20 6.19 -3.25
C PRO A 37 -19.51 6.78 -2.73
N ASN A 38 -19.57 7.18 -1.46
CA ASN A 38 -20.75 7.83 -0.85
C ASN A 38 -21.11 9.18 -1.45
N MET A 39 -20.21 9.82 -2.22
CA MET A 39 -20.49 11.12 -2.86
C MET A 39 -21.08 10.98 -4.27
N ILE A 40 -20.98 9.81 -4.88
CA ILE A 40 -21.35 9.58 -6.28
C ILE A 40 -22.79 9.96 -6.58
N ASN A 41 -23.75 9.55 -5.75
CA ASN A 41 -25.16 9.81 -5.98
C ASN A 41 -25.44 11.31 -6.09
N GLU A 42 -24.96 12.11 -5.15
CA GLU A 42 -25.20 13.56 -5.15
C GLU A 42 -24.43 14.28 -6.25
N LEU A 43 -23.25 13.78 -6.61
CA LEU A 43 -22.48 14.33 -7.75
C LEU A 43 -23.21 14.13 -9.08
N ILE A 44 -23.71 12.92 -9.35
CA ILE A 44 -24.44 12.59 -10.58
C ILE A 44 -25.73 13.42 -10.73
N GLU A 45 -26.43 13.68 -9.61
CA GLU A 45 -27.66 14.47 -9.61
C GLU A 45 -27.41 15.96 -9.91
N LYS A 46 -26.24 16.49 -9.57
CA LYS A 46 -25.96 17.94 -9.56
C LYS A 46 -24.92 18.40 -10.59
N VAL A 47 -24.18 17.49 -11.18
CA VAL A 47 -23.10 17.80 -12.14
C VAL A 47 -23.23 16.87 -13.35
N ASN A 48 -23.43 17.43 -14.52
CA ASN A 48 -23.50 16.65 -15.77
C ASN A 48 -22.10 16.30 -16.26
N SER A 49 -21.69 15.03 -16.12
CA SER A 49 -20.38 14.53 -16.54
C SER A 49 -20.39 12.99 -16.57
N LYS A 50 -19.36 12.38 -17.14
CA LYS A 50 -19.05 10.95 -16.94
C LYS A 50 -18.32 10.75 -15.63
N TYR A 51 -18.57 9.63 -14.97
CA TYR A 51 -18.01 9.36 -13.64
C TYR A 51 -17.13 8.12 -13.63
N VAL A 52 -15.89 8.29 -13.19
CA VAL A 52 -14.94 7.21 -12.95
C VAL A 52 -14.65 7.14 -11.45
N LEU A 53 -14.96 5.99 -10.83
CA LEU A 53 -14.71 5.75 -9.41
C LEU A 53 -13.45 4.91 -9.22
N TYR A 54 -12.45 5.46 -8.54
CA TYR A 54 -11.26 4.71 -8.11
C TYR A 54 -11.41 4.20 -6.69
N LEU A 55 -11.24 2.89 -6.50
CA LEU A 55 -11.28 2.23 -5.19
C LEU A 55 -9.87 1.80 -4.77
N HIS A 56 -9.35 2.48 -3.74
CA HIS A 56 -8.01 2.27 -3.19
C HIS A 56 -7.99 1.46 -1.89
N ASN A 57 -9.15 1.16 -1.33
CA ASN A 57 -9.30 0.39 -0.08
C ASN A 57 -10.30 -0.75 -0.28
N ASP A 58 -10.43 -1.60 0.74
CA ASP A 58 -11.48 -2.61 0.77
C ASP A 58 -12.87 -1.95 0.65
N PRO A 59 -13.62 -2.22 -0.44
CA PRO A 59 -14.94 -1.61 -0.64
C PRO A 59 -15.93 -1.91 0.48
N ARG A 60 -15.82 -3.08 1.11
CA ARG A 60 -16.73 -3.51 2.18
C ARG A 60 -16.52 -2.74 3.49
N SER A 61 -15.41 -2.03 3.62
CA SER A 61 -15.12 -1.17 4.77
C SER A 61 -15.57 0.28 4.57
N MET A 62 -16.04 0.66 3.37
CA MET A 62 -16.30 2.05 3.02
C MET A 62 -17.81 2.34 2.94
N LYS A 63 -18.23 3.53 3.44
CA LYS A 63 -19.60 4.04 3.26
C LYS A 63 -19.89 4.25 1.76
N GLY A 64 -21.00 3.69 1.28
CA GLY A 64 -21.42 3.75 -0.12
C GLY A 64 -20.99 2.55 -0.97
N THR A 65 -20.25 1.58 -0.39
CA THR A 65 -19.90 0.30 -1.01
C THR A 65 -19.95 -0.86 -0.02
N LYS A 66 -20.35 -0.61 1.23
CA LYS A 66 -20.30 -1.62 2.29
C LYS A 66 -21.24 -2.80 2.03
N THR A 67 -22.44 -2.53 1.55
CA THR A 67 -23.46 -3.55 1.28
C THR A 67 -23.50 -3.95 -0.19
N PRO A 68 -23.99 -5.17 -0.54
CA PRO A 68 -24.24 -5.57 -1.92
C PRO A 68 -25.12 -4.56 -2.68
N LYS A 69 -26.19 -4.06 -2.03
CA LYS A 69 -27.10 -3.07 -2.62
C LYS A 69 -26.40 -1.77 -3.00
N GLU A 70 -25.50 -1.25 -2.13
CA GLU A 70 -24.72 -0.05 -2.43
C GLU A 70 -23.79 -0.27 -3.62
N ARG A 71 -23.12 -1.43 -3.70
CA ARG A 71 -22.21 -1.76 -4.81
C ARG A 71 -22.95 -1.92 -6.13
N LEU A 72 -24.12 -2.56 -6.14
CA LEU A 72 -24.98 -2.68 -7.32
C LEU A 72 -25.47 -1.31 -7.79
N ASN A 73 -25.93 -0.47 -6.88
CA ASN A 73 -26.35 0.90 -7.20
C ASN A 73 -25.20 1.74 -7.79
N LEU A 74 -23.99 1.62 -7.29
CA LEU A 74 -22.82 2.29 -7.88
C LEU A 74 -22.53 1.79 -9.28
N LEU A 75 -22.51 0.46 -9.47
CA LEU A 75 -22.26 -0.17 -10.75
C LEU A 75 -23.25 0.27 -11.84
N SER A 76 -24.53 0.50 -11.47
CA SER A 76 -25.53 1.00 -12.41
C SER A 76 -25.30 2.48 -12.80
N LYS A 77 -24.75 3.29 -11.89
CA LYS A 77 -24.70 4.75 -12.03
C LYS A 77 -23.41 5.29 -12.65
N VAL A 78 -22.26 4.68 -12.34
CA VAL A 78 -20.98 5.17 -12.84
C VAL A 78 -20.66 4.62 -14.23
N ASP A 79 -19.81 5.31 -14.97
CA ASP A 79 -19.34 4.86 -16.28
C ASP A 79 -18.23 3.82 -16.14
N LYS A 80 -17.32 4.00 -15.17
CA LYS A 80 -16.24 3.05 -14.87
C LYS A 80 -15.94 2.98 -13.37
N ILE A 81 -15.52 1.78 -12.93
CA ILE A 81 -14.92 1.55 -11.61
C ILE A 81 -13.52 1.00 -11.82
N ILE A 82 -12.55 1.67 -11.25
CA ILE A 82 -11.14 1.28 -11.30
C ILE A 82 -10.74 0.72 -9.93
N PHE A 83 -10.17 -0.47 -9.94
CA PHE A 83 -9.63 -1.13 -8.76
C PHE A 83 -8.11 -1.13 -8.82
N ILE A 84 -7.45 -0.91 -7.70
CA ILE A 84 -5.99 -0.88 -7.65
C ILE A 84 -5.34 -2.26 -7.60
N THR A 85 -6.12 -3.32 -7.34
CA THR A 85 -5.68 -4.72 -7.33
C THR A 85 -6.84 -5.65 -7.67
N LYS A 86 -6.52 -6.90 -8.06
CA LYS A 86 -7.50 -7.99 -8.18
C LYS A 86 -8.18 -8.25 -6.83
N TRP A 87 -7.43 -8.17 -5.74
CA TRP A 87 -7.97 -8.34 -4.39
C TRP A 87 -9.08 -7.32 -4.10
N VAL A 88 -8.86 -6.02 -4.35
CA VAL A 88 -9.88 -4.98 -4.16
C VAL A 88 -11.09 -5.23 -5.06
N LYS A 89 -10.87 -5.64 -6.32
CA LYS A 89 -11.94 -6.01 -7.25
C LYS A 89 -12.76 -7.19 -6.71
N ASN A 90 -12.10 -8.26 -6.26
CA ASN A 90 -12.77 -9.42 -5.69
C ASN A 90 -13.60 -9.06 -4.46
N LYS A 91 -13.06 -8.17 -3.58
CA LYS A 91 -13.82 -7.64 -2.43
C LYS A 91 -15.05 -6.81 -2.82
N PHE A 92 -15.01 -6.16 -3.97
CA PHE A 92 -16.18 -5.44 -4.48
C PHE A 92 -17.27 -6.40 -4.98
N PHE A 93 -16.89 -7.50 -5.64
CA PHE A 93 -17.84 -8.49 -6.18
C PHE A 93 -18.25 -9.56 -5.17
N GLU A 94 -17.60 -9.64 -4.01
CA GLU A 94 -17.95 -10.61 -2.96
C GLU A 94 -19.42 -10.41 -2.55
N ASP A 95 -20.19 -11.50 -2.53
CA ASP A 95 -21.64 -11.54 -2.28
C ASP A 95 -22.52 -10.86 -3.38
N LEU A 96 -21.97 -10.56 -4.55
CA LEU A 96 -22.74 -10.16 -5.71
C LEU A 96 -22.88 -11.36 -6.65
N ASN A 97 -24.10 -11.66 -7.07
CA ASN A 97 -24.37 -12.67 -8.10
C ASN A 97 -24.08 -12.10 -9.50
N LEU A 98 -22.87 -11.60 -9.72
CA LEU A 98 -22.42 -10.98 -10.96
C LEU A 98 -21.02 -11.46 -11.31
N ASP A 99 -20.76 -11.58 -12.64
CA ASP A 99 -19.41 -11.82 -13.12
C ASP A 99 -18.52 -10.60 -12.78
N SER A 100 -17.37 -10.89 -12.18
CA SER A 100 -16.36 -9.86 -11.90
C SER A 100 -15.75 -9.25 -13.17
N ASN A 101 -15.89 -9.89 -14.34
CA ASN A 101 -15.48 -9.35 -15.64
C ASN A 101 -16.48 -8.35 -16.23
N HIS A 102 -17.20 -7.63 -15.38
CA HIS A 102 -18.15 -6.62 -15.80
C HIS A 102 -17.45 -5.50 -16.61
N TYR A 103 -18.02 -5.12 -17.77
CA TYR A 103 -17.41 -4.19 -18.75
C TYR A 103 -17.07 -2.79 -18.21
N LYS A 104 -17.69 -2.36 -17.12
CA LYS A 104 -17.38 -1.11 -16.42
C LYS A 104 -16.19 -1.20 -15.46
N CYS A 105 -15.68 -2.40 -15.21
CA CYS A 105 -14.73 -2.68 -14.14
C CYS A 105 -13.35 -3.00 -14.68
N GLU A 106 -12.35 -2.22 -14.29
CA GLU A 106 -10.96 -2.40 -14.72
C GLU A 106 -10.02 -2.42 -13.53
N ILE A 107 -8.84 -3.02 -13.71
CA ILE A 107 -7.76 -3.00 -12.72
C ILE A 107 -6.64 -2.13 -13.27
N ILE A 108 -6.29 -1.09 -12.53
CA ILE A 108 -5.13 -0.24 -12.83
C ILE A 108 -4.28 -0.16 -11.57
N TYR A 109 -3.16 -0.88 -11.59
CA TYR A 109 -2.22 -0.90 -10.48
C TYR A 109 -1.56 0.46 -10.28
N HIS A 110 -1.26 0.79 -9.03
CA HIS A 110 -0.41 1.94 -8.76
C HIS A 110 0.97 1.73 -9.37
N SER A 111 1.53 2.81 -9.88
CA SER A 111 2.89 2.84 -10.40
C SER A 111 3.77 3.79 -9.60
N ILE A 112 5.07 3.60 -9.72
CA ILE A 112 6.09 4.49 -9.18
C ILE A 112 7.18 4.66 -10.22
N GLU A 113 7.79 5.82 -10.27
CA GLU A 113 8.95 6.04 -11.11
C GLU A 113 10.11 5.14 -10.65
N LYS A 114 10.59 4.29 -11.54
CA LYS A 114 11.73 3.41 -11.27
C LYS A 114 13.00 4.26 -11.11
N GLU A 115 13.74 4.00 -10.05
CA GLU A 115 15.02 4.66 -9.85
C GLU A 115 16.02 4.20 -10.91
N ARG A 116 16.54 5.14 -11.68
CA ARG A 116 17.52 4.85 -12.75
C ARG A 116 18.91 4.57 -12.20
N LYS A 117 19.26 5.21 -11.06
CA LYS A 117 20.56 5.07 -10.41
C LYS A 117 20.44 4.29 -9.11
N ILE A 118 20.68 3.00 -9.17
CA ILE A 118 20.78 2.18 -7.96
C ILE A 118 22.14 2.45 -7.31
N LEU A 119 22.09 2.94 -6.07
CA LEU A 119 23.28 3.25 -5.28
C LEU A 119 23.93 1.95 -4.78
N LYS A 120 25.21 2.03 -4.41
CA LYS A 120 25.89 0.91 -3.74
C LYS A 120 25.08 0.50 -2.51
N LYS A 121 24.67 -0.76 -2.49
CA LYS A 121 23.88 -1.32 -1.39
C LYS A 121 24.73 -1.50 -0.13
N GLU A 122 24.10 -1.26 1.00
CA GLU A 122 24.66 -1.48 2.33
C GLU A 122 23.89 -2.64 3.01
N LYS A 123 24.57 -3.41 3.86
CA LYS A 123 24.02 -4.56 4.58
C LYS A 123 22.91 -4.14 5.58
N LYS A 124 21.82 -3.63 5.03
CA LYS A 124 20.65 -3.12 5.75
C LYS A 124 19.42 -3.97 5.47
N ILE A 125 18.72 -4.31 6.54
CA ILE A 125 17.39 -4.91 6.52
C ILE A 125 16.43 -3.83 7.02
N VAL A 126 15.43 -3.46 6.23
CA VAL A 126 14.58 -2.32 6.55
C VAL A 126 13.11 -2.70 6.62
N PHE A 127 12.45 -2.17 7.65
CA PHE A 127 11.00 -2.12 7.81
C PHE A 127 10.54 -0.68 7.63
N VAL A 128 9.48 -0.46 6.83
CA VAL A 128 8.88 0.87 6.63
C VAL A 128 7.37 0.77 6.84
N GLY A 129 6.85 1.52 7.80
CA GLY A 129 5.41 1.53 8.11
C GLY A 129 5.12 1.97 9.53
N LYS A 130 3.86 1.90 9.95
CA LYS A 130 3.49 2.10 11.36
C LYS A 130 4.15 1.02 12.21
N LEU A 131 4.76 1.44 13.32
CA LEU A 131 5.49 0.54 14.22
C LEU A 131 4.53 -0.21 15.16
N ASN A 132 3.60 -0.99 14.60
CA ASN A 132 2.58 -1.72 15.35
C ASN A 132 2.38 -3.14 14.83
N GLU A 133 1.63 -3.94 15.58
CA GLU A 133 1.36 -5.35 15.29
C GLU A 133 0.58 -5.56 13.99
N SER A 134 -0.33 -4.63 13.63
CA SER A 134 -1.09 -4.77 12.39
C SER A 134 -0.18 -4.75 11.15
N LYS A 135 0.96 -4.04 11.24
CA LYS A 135 2.00 -4.03 10.21
C LYS A 135 3.08 -5.10 10.40
N GLY A 136 2.95 -5.95 11.44
CA GLY A 136 3.89 -7.03 11.74
C GLY A 136 5.23 -6.53 12.27
N TYR A 137 5.26 -5.36 12.90
CA TYR A 137 6.50 -4.78 13.42
C TYR A 137 7.13 -5.64 14.53
N ASP A 138 6.33 -6.25 15.40
CA ASP A 138 6.74 -7.22 16.39
C ASP A 138 7.43 -8.43 15.76
N ILE A 139 6.85 -9.00 14.70
CA ILE A 139 7.45 -10.12 13.93
C ILE A 139 8.81 -9.72 13.37
N PHE A 140 8.94 -8.50 12.84
CA PHE A 140 10.19 -7.97 12.32
C PHE A 140 11.25 -7.82 13.43
N CYS A 141 10.89 -7.27 14.59
CA CYS A 141 11.79 -7.11 15.73
C CYS A 141 12.32 -8.47 16.24
N ASP A 142 11.41 -9.43 16.44
CA ASP A 142 11.78 -10.76 16.94
C ASP A 142 12.66 -11.54 15.95
N ALA A 143 12.34 -11.44 14.65
CA ALA A 143 13.13 -12.09 13.60
C ALA A 143 14.54 -11.50 13.51
N THR A 144 14.65 -10.17 13.53
CA THR A 144 15.93 -9.48 13.39
C THR A 144 16.81 -9.57 14.62
N LYS A 145 16.25 -9.64 15.84
CA LYS A 145 17.00 -9.78 17.08
C LYS A 145 17.96 -10.97 17.02
N LYS A 146 17.44 -12.17 16.78
CA LYS A 146 18.24 -13.40 16.69
C LYS A 146 19.16 -13.43 15.47
N LEU A 147 18.73 -12.85 14.36
CA LEU A 147 19.51 -12.79 13.12
C LEU A 147 20.75 -11.92 13.27
N LEU A 148 20.64 -10.78 13.93
CA LEU A 148 21.74 -9.85 14.12
C LEU A 148 22.86 -10.42 15.00
N ASP A 149 22.55 -11.31 15.95
CA ASP A 149 23.57 -11.98 16.76
C ASP A 149 24.50 -12.82 15.89
N SER A 150 23.96 -13.51 14.90
CA SER A 150 24.73 -14.37 13.98
C SER A 150 25.41 -13.61 12.84
N HIS A 151 24.84 -12.46 12.42
CA HIS A 151 25.32 -11.70 11.25
C HIS A 151 25.81 -10.30 11.64
N LYS A 152 27.01 -10.23 12.25
CA LYS A 152 27.59 -9.03 12.87
C LYS A 152 27.72 -7.82 11.92
N ASN A 153 27.84 -8.05 10.62
CA ASN A 153 28.00 -6.99 9.60
C ASN A 153 26.66 -6.40 9.11
N TRP A 154 25.52 -6.94 9.55
CA TRP A 154 24.19 -6.47 9.18
C TRP A 154 23.59 -5.58 10.26
N LYS A 155 22.74 -4.64 9.82
CA LYS A 155 21.94 -3.78 10.69
C LYS A 155 20.48 -3.83 10.28
N ALA A 156 19.58 -3.80 11.24
CA ALA A 156 18.16 -3.63 11.00
C ALA A 156 17.75 -2.17 11.22
N TYR A 157 16.79 -1.71 10.44
CA TYR A 157 16.27 -0.35 10.54
C TYR A 157 14.76 -0.37 10.49
N SER A 158 14.14 0.47 11.31
CA SER A 158 12.70 0.72 11.28
C SER A 158 12.44 2.19 10.99
N ILE A 159 11.62 2.47 9.96
CA ILE A 159 11.22 3.81 9.56
C ILE A 159 9.70 3.91 9.71
N GLY A 160 9.26 4.85 10.51
CA GLY A 160 7.87 5.10 10.85
C GLY A 160 7.70 5.43 12.31
N ASP A 161 6.47 5.65 12.72
CA ASP A 161 6.14 5.92 14.10
C ASP A 161 4.84 5.21 14.52
N GLU A 162 4.66 5.10 15.82
CA GLU A 162 3.39 4.77 16.46
C GLU A 162 3.42 5.35 17.89
N LYS A 163 2.76 6.47 18.06
CA LYS A 163 2.78 7.22 19.32
C LYS A 163 2.21 6.47 20.52
N ARG A 164 1.36 5.45 20.27
CA ARG A 164 0.66 4.67 21.30
C ARG A 164 1.45 3.48 21.81
N ILE A 165 2.54 3.10 21.15
CA ILE A 165 3.27 1.88 21.45
C ILE A 165 4.74 2.21 21.72
N LYS A 166 5.26 1.74 22.86
CA LYS A 166 6.70 1.79 23.15
C LYS A 166 7.44 0.82 22.23
N THR A 167 8.62 1.18 21.81
CA THR A 167 9.45 0.45 20.85
C THR A 167 9.74 -0.99 21.25
N TYR A 168 9.50 -1.95 20.37
CA TYR A 168 9.77 -3.36 20.58
C TYR A 168 11.26 -3.77 20.44
N SER A 169 12.08 -2.92 19.80
CA SER A 169 13.46 -3.29 19.48
C SER A 169 14.36 -3.22 20.72
N THR A 170 15.07 -4.29 20.99
CA THR A 170 16.02 -4.40 22.10
C THR A 170 17.42 -4.78 21.66
N HIS A 171 17.72 -4.75 20.35
CA HIS A 171 19.05 -5.09 19.84
C HIS A 171 19.84 -3.84 19.44
N PRO A 172 21.12 -3.66 19.85
CA PRO A 172 21.90 -2.42 19.60
C PRO A 172 22.13 -2.11 18.12
N ARG A 173 22.04 -3.10 17.24
CA ARG A 173 22.14 -2.92 15.78
C ARG A 173 20.79 -2.88 15.07
N HIS A 174 19.69 -2.76 15.80
CA HIS A 174 18.37 -2.44 15.27
C HIS A 174 18.06 -0.99 15.61
N ILE A 175 18.08 -0.12 14.62
CA ILE A 175 17.99 1.32 14.75
C ILE A 175 16.60 1.79 14.33
N VAL A 176 15.89 2.45 15.23
CA VAL A 176 14.58 3.05 14.94
C VAL A 176 14.81 4.52 14.54
N LEU A 177 14.47 4.86 13.30
CA LEU A 177 14.71 6.19 12.71
C LEU A 177 13.52 7.15 12.90
N GLY A 178 12.38 6.65 13.40
CA GLY A 178 11.15 7.44 13.50
C GLY A 178 10.53 7.77 12.14
N TYR A 179 9.62 8.74 12.14
CA TYR A 179 8.99 9.21 10.91
C TYR A 179 10.00 9.91 9.99
N MET A 180 9.93 9.58 8.72
CA MET A 180 10.72 10.23 7.66
C MET A 180 9.82 10.64 6.48
N PRO A 181 10.07 11.81 5.84
CA PRO A 181 9.43 12.17 4.59
C PRO A 181 9.70 11.14 3.49
N ASN A 182 8.72 10.87 2.62
CA ASN A 182 8.79 9.82 1.60
C ASN A 182 10.08 9.88 0.75
N LYS A 183 10.50 11.07 0.30
CA LYS A 183 11.76 11.23 -0.46
C LYS A 183 12.99 10.69 0.28
N LYS A 184 13.08 10.90 1.60
CA LYS A 184 14.18 10.35 2.43
C LYS A 184 14.04 8.83 2.59
N VAL A 185 12.81 8.32 2.74
CA VAL A 185 12.54 6.86 2.76
C VAL A 185 13.04 6.20 1.47
N LEU A 186 12.67 6.75 0.31
CA LEU A 186 13.10 6.22 -0.99
C LEU A 186 14.63 6.22 -1.14
N THR A 187 15.30 7.28 -0.71
CA THR A 187 16.79 7.35 -0.71
C THR A 187 17.38 6.29 0.24
N PHE A 188 16.76 6.05 1.39
CA PHE A 188 17.21 5.03 2.34
C PHE A 188 17.03 3.62 1.76
N LEU A 189 15.89 3.33 1.13
CA LEU A 189 15.60 2.09 0.44
C LEU A 189 16.60 1.85 -0.70
N ASN A 190 16.97 2.88 -1.47
CA ASN A 190 17.94 2.75 -2.55
C ASN A 190 19.33 2.27 -2.07
N LYS A 191 19.67 2.50 -0.81
CA LYS A 191 20.91 2.00 -0.17
C LYS A 191 20.73 0.69 0.59
N SER A 192 19.52 0.15 0.70
CA SER A 192 19.22 -1.02 1.52
C SER A 192 19.23 -2.29 0.68
N GLU A 193 19.76 -3.39 1.22
CA GLU A 193 19.79 -4.70 0.57
C GLU A 193 18.44 -5.42 0.62
N ILE A 194 17.78 -5.40 1.79
CA ILE A 194 16.57 -6.18 2.05
C ILE A 194 15.50 -5.27 2.64
N ALA A 195 14.28 -5.37 2.13
CA ALA A 195 13.10 -4.74 2.72
C ALA A 195 12.07 -5.80 3.15
N VAL A 196 11.39 -5.55 4.28
CA VAL A 196 10.45 -6.51 4.87
C VAL A 196 9.13 -5.83 5.16
N ILE A 197 8.04 -6.39 4.62
CA ILE A 197 6.68 -5.90 4.78
C ILE A 197 5.79 -7.06 5.31
N PRO A 198 5.88 -7.41 6.59
CA PRO A 198 5.23 -8.58 7.19
C PRO A 198 3.86 -8.22 7.75
N SER A 199 3.05 -7.51 6.98
CA SER A 199 1.75 -7.00 7.41
C SER A 199 0.79 -8.14 7.80
N ARG A 200 0.10 -7.99 8.94
CA ARG A 200 -1.11 -8.77 9.29
C ARG A 200 -2.37 -8.16 8.68
N TRP A 201 -2.30 -6.86 8.43
CA TRP A 201 -3.38 -6.14 7.78
C TRP A 201 -3.53 -6.58 6.32
N GLU A 202 -4.76 -6.74 5.87
CA GLU A 202 -5.07 -6.96 4.46
C GLU A 202 -4.78 -5.67 3.68
N GLU A 203 -3.59 -5.60 3.11
CA GLU A 203 -3.14 -4.41 2.36
C GLU A 203 -3.91 -4.32 1.03
N PRO A 204 -4.62 -3.24 0.74
CA PRO A 204 -5.29 -3.12 -0.55
C PRO A 204 -4.33 -3.12 -1.74
N PHE A 205 -3.10 -2.63 -1.54
CA PHE A 205 -2.03 -2.63 -2.54
C PHE A 205 -0.65 -2.94 -1.94
N GLY A 206 -0.17 -2.12 -0.99
CA GLY A 206 1.17 -2.29 -0.41
C GLY A 206 2.24 -1.42 -1.07
N ARG A 207 2.00 -0.10 -1.16
CA ARG A 207 2.94 0.86 -1.75
C ARG A 207 4.39 0.72 -1.28
N THR A 208 4.60 0.38 -0.01
CA THR A 208 5.94 0.19 0.55
C THR A 208 6.72 -0.93 -0.15
N ALA A 209 6.04 -2.03 -0.54
CA ALA A 209 6.68 -3.11 -1.29
C ALA A 209 7.11 -2.64 -2.69
N LEU A 210 6.22 -1.93 -3.40
CA LEU A 210 6.52 -1.34 -4.70
C LEU A 210 7.68 -0.33 -4.60
N GLU A 211 7.67 0.55 -3.60
CA GLU A 211 8.74 1.52 -3.33
C GLU A 211 10.08 0.82 -3.08
N ALA A 212 10.09 -0.24 -2.28
CA ALA A 212 11.30 -1.01 -1.98
C ALA A 212 11.86 -1.72 -3.22
N SER A 213 11.00 -2.41 -3.99
CA SER A 213 11.39 -3.10 -5.22
C SER A 213 11.92 -2.14 -6.27
N SER A 214 11.23 -1.01 -6.50
CA SER A 214 11.67 0.03 -7.46
C SER A 214 13.02 0.67 -7.11
N ARG A 215 13.48 0.50 -5.87
CA ARG A 215 14.78 0.94 -5.38
C ARG A 215 15.79 -0.21 -5.26
N GLY A 216 15.49 -1.38 -5.84
CA GLY A 216 16.37 -2.53 -5.88
C GLY A 216 16.62 -3.19 -4.51
N CYS A 217 15.64 -3.19 -3.60
CA CYS A 217 15.67 -4.03 -2.43
C CYS A 217 15.21 -5.45 -2.79
N ALA A 218 15.84 -6.47 -2.20
CA ALA A 218 15.23 -7.79 -2.16
C ALA A 218 14.08 -7.75 -1.14
N THR A 219 12.84 -7.88 -1.62
CA THR A 219 11.64 -7.70 -0.78
C THR A 219 11.11 -9.03 -0.25
N ILE A 220 10.71 -9.02 1.04
CA ILE A 220 9.97 -10.09 1.69
C ILE A 220 8.64 -9.52 2.14
N ILE A 221 7.54 -10.15 1.73
CA ILE A 221 6.18 -9.68 2.00
C ILE A 221 5.34 -10.78 2.63
N SER A 222 4.27 -10.41 3.31
CA SER A 222 3.23 -11.35 3.73
C SER A 222 2.22 -11.57 2.59
N ASP A 223 1.53 -12.71 2.65
CA ASP A 223 0.39 -13.01 1.78
C ASP A 223 -0.89 -12.38 2.38
N ARG A 224 -1.04 -11.05 2.22
CA ARG A 224 -2.16 -10.30 2.78
C ARG A 224 -2.73 -9.27 1.80
N GLY A 225 -4.01 -9.43 1.49
CA GLY A 225 -4.72 -8.54 0.59
C GLY A 225 -4.17 -8.54 -0.83
N GLY A 226 -4.00 -7.34 -1.38
CA GLY A 226 -3.36 -7.10 -2.68
C GLY A 226 -1.83 -6.97 -2.60
N LEU A 227 -1.21 -7.20 -1.44
CA LEU A 227 0.23 -7.07 -1.30
C LEU A 227 1.04 -7.99 -2.23
N PRO A 228 0.65 -9.27 -2.47
CA PRO A 228 1.32 -10.13 -3.45
C PRO A 228 1.26 -9.63 -4.89
N GLU A 229 0.32 -8.73 -5.20
CA GLU A 229 0.14 -8.18 -6.55
C GLU A 229 1.07 -6.98 -6.84
N THR A 230 1.84 -6.52 -5.86
CA THR A 230 2.64 -5.28 -5.99
C THR A 230 3.99 -5.47 -6.66
N THR A 231 4.51 -6.69 -6.64
CA THR A 231 5.82 -7.03 -7.23
C THR A 231 5.90 -8.53 -7.48
N ASP A 232 6.31 -8.91 -8.68
CA ASP A 232 6.35 -10.31 -9.13
C ASP A 232 7.46 -11.13 -8.46
N GLU A 233 8.48 -10.47 -7.91
CA GLU A 233 9.71 -11.13 -7.44
C GLU A 233 9.90 -11.09 -5.91
N ALA A 234 8.91 -10.59 -5.17
CA ALA A 234 9.01 -10.63 -3.71
C ALA A 234 8.93 -12.05 -3.17
N ILE A 235 9.69 -12.31 -2.11
CA ILE A 235 9.53 -13.56 -1.36
C ILE A 235 8.28 -13.45 -0.49
N ILE A 236 7.30 -14.30 -0.75
CA ILE A 236 6.07 -14.38 0.05
C ILE A 236 6.31 -15.29 1.26
N LEU A 237 5.88 -14.84 2.44
CA LEU A 237 5.96 -15.62 3.67
C LEU A 237 4.83 -16.66 3.73
N GLU A 238 5.16 -17.93 3.72
CA GLU A 238 4.19 -19.04 3.83
C GLU A 238 3.48 -19.03 5.20
N LYS A 239 4.20 -18.59 6.25
CA LYS A 239 3.66 -18.43 7.61
C LYS A 239 4.13 -17.11 8.16
N LEU A 240 3.19 -16.31 8.63
CA LEU A 240 3.47 -14.98 9.18
C LEU A 240 3.89 -15.08 10.65
N ASN A 241 5.16 -15.41 10.88
CA ASN A 241 5.79 -15.48 12.20
C ASN A 241 7.28 -15.15 12.11
N ALA A 242 7.87 -14.86 13.27
CA ALA A 242 9.27 -14.43 13.38
C ALA A 242 10.28 -15.51 12.92
N LYS A 243 9.98 -16.80 13.12
CA LYS A 243 10.86 -17.91 12.71
C LYS A 243 10.95 -18.00 11.18
N THR A 244 9.81 -17.99 10.51
CA THR A 244 9.75 -18.05 9.04
C THR A 244 10.42 -16.80 8.43
N LEU A 245 10.10 -15.61 8.96
CA LEU A 245 10.72 -14.37 8.51
C LEU A 245 12.24 -14.40 8.70
N LYS A 246 12.74 -14.80 9.88
CA LYS A 246 14.17 -14.93 10.14
C LYS A 246 14.84 -15.80 9.08
N ASN A 247 14.28 -16.98 8.81
CA ASN A 247 14.86 -17.94 7.85
C ASN A 247 14.91 -17.36 6.42
N LYS A 248 13.85 -16.65 5.98
CA LYS A 248 13.84 -15.99 4.65
C LYS A 248 14.88 -14.86 4.55
N ILE A 249 15.02 -14.03 5.60
CA ILE A 249 16.06 -12.99 5.64
C ILE A 249 17.45 -13.64 5.62
N GLU A 250 17.68 -14.68 6.45
CA GLU A 250 18.96 -15.38 6.53
C GLU A 250 19.35 -16.00 5.18
N ASN A 251 18.39 -16.61 4.48
CA ASN A 251 18.62 -17.10 3.13
C ASN A 251 19.09 -16.00 2.17
N LEU A 252 18.45 -14.81 2.22
CA LEU A 252 18.89 -13.67 1.40
C LEU A 252 20.26 -13.12 1.83
N ILE A 253 20.62 -13.22 3.09
CA ILE A 253 21.94 -12.81 3.60
C ILE A 253 23.05 -13.71 3.02
N VAL A 254 22.88 -15.02 3.14
CA VAL A 254 23.90 -16.00 2.75
C VAL A 254 23.91 -16.26 1.24
N ASN A 255 22.75 -16.28 0.59
CA ASN A 255 22.64 -16.49 -0.86
C ASN A 255 22.63 -15.15 -1.60
N THR A 256 23.83 -14.61 -1.80
CA THR A 256 24.01 -13.34 -2.53
C THR A 256 23.52 -13.41 -3.99
N LYS A 257 23.59 -14.57 -4.64
CA LYS A 257 23.10 -14.74 -6.02
C LYS A 257 21.59 -14.58 -6.07
N LEU A 258 20.85 -15.27 -5.20
CA LEU A 258 19.40 -15.14 -5.10
C LEU A 258 18.99 -13.69 -4.78
N ARG A 259 19.65 -13.07 -3.79
CA ARG A 259 19.37 -11.68 -3.43
C ARG A 259 19.52 -10.74 -4.62
N LYS A 260 20.60 -10.86 -5.39
CA LYS A 260 20.83 -10.02 -6.57
C LYS A 260 19.80 -10.26 -7.67
N ILE A 261 19.36 -11.49 -7.90
CA ILE A 261 18.30 -11.79 -8.86
C ILE A 261 17.02 -11.04 -8.49
N ILE A 262 16.59 -11.09 -7.22
CA ILE A 262 15.39 -10.38 -6.75
C ILE A 262 15.58 -8.85 -6.87
N GLN A 263 16.77 -8.34 -6.60
CA GLN A 263 17.07 -6.91 -6.66
C GLN A 263 17.10 -6.34 -8.09
N SER A 264 17.37 -7.16 -9.10
CA SER A 264 17.54 -6.71 -10.50
C SER A 264 16.24 -6.58 -11.26
N LYS A 265 15.17 -7.12 -10.76
CA LYS A 265 13.85 -7.12 -11.37
C LYS A 265 12.96 -6.01 -10.82
#